data_45e2935477f931ce181d7f1972907354
#
_entry.id   45e2935477f931ce181d7f1972907354
#
_cell.length_a   1.000
_cell.length_b   1.000
_cell.length_c   1.000
_cell.angle_alpha   90.00
_cell.angle_beta   90.00
_cell.angle_gamma   90.00
#
_symmetry.space_group_name_H-M   'P 1'
#
loop_
_entity.id
_entity.type
_entity.pdbx_description
1 polymer ?
#
loop_
_entity_poly.entity_id
_entity_poly.type
_entity_poly.pdbx_seq_one_letter_code
_entity_poly.pdbx_strand_id
1 'polypeptide(L)'
;MSDSNSIRLQKFMASCGLGSRRFCETLITSGRVKVDNEIIKELGTRVDPSLQKIECNGITLQTEPMITIMLNKPPKVICTSNDPKKRTTVIDLLSDLPERVYTIGRLDFMSEGLILVTNNGELA
;
A
#
# COMPACT_ATOMS: atom_id res chain seq x y z
N MET A 1 24.23 2.34 18.73
CA MET A 1 22.78 2.39 18.56
C MET A 1 22.40 1.72 17.26
N SER A 2 21.42 0.87 17.31
CA SER A 2 21.04 0.10 16.14
C SER A 2 20.05 0.87 15.26
N ASP A 3 20.30 0.90 13.96
CA ASP A 3 19.37 1.48 12.99
C ASP A 3 18.40 0.43 12.43
N SER A 4 18.28 -0.73 13.13
CA SER A 4 17.48 -1.86 12.64
C SER A 4 16.00 -1.52 12.39
N ASN A 5 15.46 -0.50 13.09
CA ASN A 5 14.08 -0.08 12.94
C ASN A 5 13.90 1.08 11.96
N SER A 6 14.98 1.58 11.38
CA SER A 6 14.86 2.68 10.43
C SER A 6 14.54 2.15 9.03
N ILE A 7 13.64 2.84 8.36
CA ILE A 7 13.24 2.53 6.98
C ILE A 7 13.23 3.81 6.16
N ARG A 8 13.29 3.66 4.84
CA ARG A 8 13.18 4.83 3.98
C ARG A 8 11.80 5.47 4.13
N LEU A 9 11.78 6.80 4.16
CA LEU A 9 10.55 7.56 4.37
C LEU A 9 9.47 7.19 3.34
N GLN A 10 9.81 7.10 2.06
CA GLN A 10 8.84 6.73 1.03
C GLN A 10 8.28 5.31 1.21
N LYS A 11 9.09 4.39 1.75
CA LYS A 11 8.62 3.04 2.05
C LYS A 11 7.57 3.07 3.17
N PHE A 12 7.84 3.82 4.22
CA PHE A 12 6.88 3.99 5.31
C PHE A 12 5.58 4.62 4.81
N MET A 13 5.69 5.70 4.01
CA MET A 13 4.52 6.39 3.48
C MET A 13 3.66 5.46 2.61
N ALA A 14 4.30 4.64 1.78
CA ALA A 14 3.58 3.66 0.96
C ALA A 14 2.87 2.63 1.82
N SER A 15 3.48 2.20 2.94
CA SER A 15 2.86 1.27 3.88
C SER A 15 1.66 1.88 4.61
N CYS A 16 1.56 3.20 4.63
CA CYS A 16 0.42 3.92 5.21
C CYS A 16 -0.74 4.09 4.21
N GLY A 17 -0.59 3.58 2.99
CA GLY A 17 -1.66 3.63 2.00
C GLY A 17 -1.71 4.89 1.15
N LEU A 18 -0.66 5.74 1.18
CA LEU A 18 -0.65 6.98 0.41
C LEU A 18 -0.49 6.77 -1.10
N GLY A 19 0.04 5.62 -1.50
CA GLY A 19 0.27 5.30 -2.90
C GLY A 19 1.55 4.51 -3.07
N SER A 20 2.07 4.44 -4.30
CA SER A 20 3.33 3.77 -4.58
C SER A 20 4.50 4.52 -3.93
N ARG A 21 5.65 3.84 -3.79
CA ARG A 21 6.87 4.50 -3.29
C ARG A 21 7.25 5.70 -4.17
N ARG A 22 7.11 5.55 -5.50
CA ARG A 22 7.41 6.63 -6.44
C ARG A 22 6.48 7.83 -6.24
N PHE A 23 5.19 7.59 -6.05
CA PHE A 23 4.25 8.67 -5.74
C PHE A 23 4.61 9.36 -4.43
N CYS A 24 4.99 8.59 -3.40
CA CYS A 24 5.41 9.15 -2.12
C CYS A 24 6.67 10.00 -2.25
N GLU A 25 7.59 9.63 -3.15
CA GLU A 25 8.77 10.46 -3.44
C GLU A 25 8.37 11.84 -3.95
N THR A 26 7.32 11.94 -4.76
CA THR A 26 6.85 13.23 -5.25
C THR A 26 6.27 14.08 -4.12
N LEU A 27 5.63 13.47 -3.14
CA LEU A 27 5.15 14.18 -1.96
C LEU A 27 6.29 14.73 -1.11
N ILE A 28 7.36 13.96 -0.96
CA ILE A 28 8.53 14.37 -0.20
C ILE A 28 9.20 15.57 -0.86
N THR A 29 9.50 15.48 -2.15
CA THR A 29 10.20 16.55 -2.87
C THR A 29 9.39 17.83 -2.99
N SER A 30 8.06 17.73 -2.93
CA SER A 30 7.18 18.90 -2.97
C SER A 30 7.02 19.59 -1.61
N GLY A 31 7.66 19.08 -0.55
CA GLY A 31 7.64 19.72 0.77
C GLY A 31 6.37 19.46 1.58
N ARG A 32 5.64 18.40 1.27
CA ARG A 32 4.39 18.07 1.95
C ARG A 32 4.55 17.17 3.16
N VAL A 33 5.77 16.69 3.42
CA VAL A 33 6.05 15.71 4.47
C VAL A 33 6.86 16.33 5.58
N LYS A 34 6.43 16.10 6.82
CA LYS A 34 7.15 16.54 8.02
C LYS A 34 7.53 15.34 8.88
N VAL A 35 8.71 15.37 9.42
CA VAL A 35 9.18 14.41 10.42
C VAL A 35 9.54 15.22 11.66
N ASP A 36 8.85 14.95 12.78
CA ASP A 36 9.01 15.70 14.03
C ASP A 36 8.91 17.21 13.81
N ASN A 37 7.89 17.64 13.05
CA ASN A 37 7.58 19.03 12.72
C ASN A 37 8.59 19.72 11.79
N GLU A 38 9.48 18.96 11.17
CA GLU A 38 10.48 19.46 10.24
C GLU A 38 10.18 18.99 8.83
N ILE A 39 10.11 19.93 7.87
CA ILE A 39 9.85 19.58 6.48
C ILE A 39 11.05 18.83 5.92
N ILE A 40 10.80 17.65 5.36
CA ILE A 40 11.82 16.80 4.76
C ILE A 40 11.58 16.74 3.25
N LYS A 41 12.63 17.03 2.47
CA LYS A 41 12.57 17.01 1.01
C LYS A 41 13.57 16.03 0.38
N GLU A 42 14.44 15.44 1.17
CA GLU A 42 15.48 14.53 0.68
C GLU A 42 14.97 13.09 0.57
N LEU A 43 15.12 12.51 -0.62
CA LEU A 43 14.62 11.15 -0.89
C LEU A 43 15.38 10.05 -0.14
N GLY A 44 16.62 10.32 0.28
CA GLY A 44 17.42 9.35 1.04
C GLY A 44 17.09 9.28 2.52
N THR A 45 16.15 10.08 2.99
CA THR A 45 15.82 10.17 4.41
C THR A 45 15.28 8.85 4.94
N ARG A 46 15.77 8.44 6.10
CA ARG A 46 15.30 7.26 6.83
C ARG A 46 14.63 7.70 8.11
N VAL A 47 13.58 6.97 8.50
CA VAL A 47 12.79 7.29 9.69
C VAL A 47 12.57 6.06 10.54
N ASP A 48 12.34 6.26 11.82
CA ASP A 48 11.88 5.23 12.75
C ASP A 48 10.46 5.60 13.20
N PRO A 49 9.43 5.00 12.63
CA PRO A 49 8.05 5.37 12.93
C PRO A 49 7.64 5.14 14.40
N SER A 50 8.38 4.30 15.12
CA SER A 50 8.10 4.07 16.54
C SER A 50 8.60 5.20 17.43
N LEU A 51 9.53 6.02 16.93
CA LEU A 51 10.16 7.11 17.70
C LEU A 51 9.86 8.49 17.16
N GLN A 52 9.46 8.58 15.88
CA GLN A 52 9.29 9.85 15.19
C GLN A 52 7.85 10.03 14.73
N LYS A 53 7.38 11.27 14.74
CA LYS A 53 6.07 11.62 14.22
C LYS A 53 6.21 12.01 12.76
N ILE A 54 5.52 11.29 11.88
CA ILE A 54 5.58 11.54 10.44
C ILE A 54 4.21 12.03 9.98
N GLU A 55 4.19 13.16 9.28
CA GLU A 55 2.97 13.78 8.80
C GLU A 55 3.05 14.08 7.31
N CYS A 56 1.91 13.99 6.63
CA CYS A 56 1.78 14.42 5.24
C CYS A 56 0.53 15.29 5.14
N ASN A 57 0.69 16.51 4.61
CA ASN A 57 -0.39 17.48 4.49
C ASN A 57 -1.11 17.73 5.82
N GLY A 58 -0.38 17.72 6.93
CA GLY A 58 -0.92 17.97 8.26
C GLY A 58 -1.58 16.78 8.93
N ILE A 59 -1.57 15.61 8.29
CA ILE A 59 -2.18 14.39 8.82
C ILE A 59 -1.09 13.46 9.32
N THR A 60 -1.18 13.03 10.58
CA THR A 60 -0.24 12.05 11.14
C THR A 60 -0.44 10.69 10.50
N LEU A 61 0.65 10.09 10.02
CA LEU A 61 0.60 8.82 9.30
C LEU A 61 0.72 7.64 10.26
N GLN A 62 -0.05 6.59 9.98
CA GLN A 62 0.00 5.31 10.68
C GLN A 62 -0.05 4.20 9.66
N THR A 63 0.68 3.11 9.92
CA THR A 63 0.64 1.94 9.05
C THR A 63 -0.75 1.32 9.07
N GLU A 64 -1.22 0.86 7.90
CA GLU A 64 -2.43 0.08 7.82
C GLU A 64 -2.19 -1.30 8.44
N PRO A 65 -3.20 -1.90 9.10
CA PRO A 65 -3.08 -3.28 9.55
C PRO A 65 -2.78 -4.21 8.37
N MET A 66 -1.81 -5.11 8.55
CA MET A 66 -1.48 -6.09 7.50
C MET A 66 -2.58 -7.13 7.44
N ILE A 67 -3.17 -7.31 6.28
CA ILE A 67 -4.17 -8.36 6.05
C ILE A 67 -3.80 -9.20 4.85
N THR A 68 -4.11 -10.49 4.91
CA THR A 68 -4.01 -11.41 3.77
C THR A 68 -5.23 -12.30 3.81
N ILE A 69 -5.98 -12.32 2.72
CA ILE A 69 -7.23 -13.05 2.61
C ILE A 69 -7.11 -14.10 1.53
N MET A 70 -7.57 -15.31 1.83
CA MET A 70 -7.71 -16.36 0.82
C MET A 70 -9.13 -16.26 0.25
N LEU A 71 -9.22 -16.01 -1.05
CA LEU A 71 -10.49 -15.89 -1.74
C LEU A 71 -10.64 -17.04 -2.74
N ASN A 72 -11.76 -17.74 -2.68
CA ASN A 72 -12.09 -18.70 -3.71
C ASN A 72 -12.74 -17.95 -4.88
N LYS A 73 -11.95 -17.71 -5.94
CA LYS A 73 -12.39 -16.92 -7.08
C LYS A 73 -13.44 -17.68 -7.90
N PRO A 74 -14.66 -17.14 -8.06
CA PRO A 74 -15.63 -17.73 -8.99
C PRO A 74 -15.21 -17.45 -10.43
N PRO A 75 -15.72 -18.22 -11.41
CA PRO A 75 -15.49 -17.91 -12.82
C PRO A 75 -16.11 -16.56 -13.19
N LYS A 76 -15.65 -15.97 -14.30
CA LYS A 76 -16.09 -14.67 -14.81
C LYS A 76 -15.74 -13.48 -13.90
N VAL A 77 -14.69 -13.63 -13.10
CA VAL A 77 -14.13 -12.57 -12.28
C VAL A 77 -12.66 -12.38 -12.67
N ILE A 78 -12.25 -11.12 -12.80
CA ILE A 78 -10.92 -10.75 -13.25
C ILE A 78 -9.98 -10.59 -12.05
N CYS A 79 -8.75 -11.13 -12.17
CA CYS A 79 -7.72 -11.03 -11.12
C CYS A 79 -6.90 -9.73 -11.20
N THR A 80 -7.53 -8.62 -11.55
CA THR A 80 -6.86 -7.32 -11.58
C THR A 80 -7.67 -6.31 -10.78
N SER A 81 -7.00 -5.27 -10.28
CA SER A 81 -7.69 -4.19 -9.58
C SER A 81 -8.27 -3.15 -10.54
N ASN A 82 -7.89 -3.20 -11.81
CA ASN A 82 -8.36 -2.24 -12.81
C ASN A 82 -8.57 -2.95 -14.14
N ASP A 83 -9.82 -3.04 -14.58
CA ASP A 83 -10.18 -3.63 -15.85
C ASP A 83 -10.76 -2.55 -16.77
N PRO A 84 -10.14 -2.28 -17.95
CA PRO A 84 -10.65 -1.27 -18.89
C PRO A 84 -12.05 -1.56 -19.38
N LYS A 85 -12.45 -2.83 -19.41
CA LYS A 85 -13.80 -3.26 -19.84
C LYS A 85 -14.81 -3.22 -18.71
N LYS A 86 -14.40 -2.79 -17.52
CA LYS A 86 -15.25 -2.66 -16.32
C LYS A 86 -15.98 -3.96 -15.95
N ARG A 87 -15.34 -5.11 -16.19
CA ARG A 87 -15.88 -6.39 -15.73
C ARG A 87 -15.65 -6.50 -14.22
N THR A 88 -16.42 -7.37 -13.55
CA THR A 88 -16.24 -7.62 -12.13
C THR A 88 -14.84 -8.15 -11.86
N THR A 89 -14.12 -7.52 -10.93
CA THR A 89 -12.76 -7.91 -10.53
C THR A 89 -12.78 -8.57 -9.16
N VAL A 90 -11.67 -9.26 -8.83
CA VAL A 90 -11.49 -9.82 -7.49
C VAL A 90 -11.56 -8.70 -6.43
N ILE A 91 -11.03 -7.52 -6.74
CA ILE A 91 -11.05 -6.39 -5.81
C ILE A 91 -12.48 -5.90 -5.58
N ASP A 92 -13.34 -5.92 -6.60
CA ASP A 92 -14.76 -5.53 -6.44
C ASP A 92 -15.49 -6.42 -5.44
N LEU A 93 -15.11 -7.71 -5.35
CA LEU A 93 -15.70 -8.63 -4.41
C LEU A 93 -15.33 -8.30 -2.96
N LEU A 94 -14.29 -7.51 -2.77
CA LEU A 94 -13.76 -7.15 -1.47
C LEU A 94 -13.92 -5.66 -1.17
N SER A 95 -14.90 -5.01 -1.80
CA SER A 95 -15.13 -3.56 -1.68
C SER A 95 -15.47 -3.11 -0.25
N ASP A 96 -15.89 -4.03 0.61
CA ASP A 96 -16.20 -3.73 2.01
C ASP A 96 -14.96 -3.52 2.88
N LEU A 97 -13.78 -3.89 2.37
CA LEU A 97 -12.55 -3.72 3.13
C LEU A 97 -12.08 -2.26 3.08
N PRO A 98 -11.72 -1.68 4.23
CA PRO A 98 -11.21 -0.30 4.25
C PRO A 98 -9.78 -0.19 3.71
N GLU A 99 -9.01 -1.29 3.73
CA GLU A 99 -7.62 -1.28 3.30
C GLU A 99 -7.52 -1.49 1.78
N ARG A 100 -6.49 -0.87 1.19
CA ARG A 100 -6.13 -1.11 -0.20
C ARG A 100 -5.47 -2.47 -0.33
N VAL A 101 -5.99 -3.33 -1.19
CA VAL A 101 -5.49 -4.69 -1.33
C VAL A 101 -5.08 -5.01 -2.77
N TYR A 102 -4.25 -6.04 -2.93
CA TYR A 102 -3.72 -6.50 -4.21
C TYR A 102 -3.87 -8.01 -4.31
N THR A 103 -4.05 -8.52 -5.51
CA THR A 103 -4.03 -9.96 -5.74
C THR A 103 -2.59 -10.48 -5.82
N ILE A 104 -2.37 -11.68 -5.28
CA ILE A 104 -1.09 -12.38 -5.42
C ILE A 104 -1.30 -13.46 -6.48
N GLY A 105 -0.61 -13.32 -7.62
CA GLY A 105 -0.82 -14.19 -8.75
C GLY A 105 -2.09 -13.86 -9.52
N ARG A 106 -2.40 -14.68 -10.50
CA ARG A 106 -3.55 -14.46 -11.39
C ARG A 106 -4.14 -15.80 -11.81
N LEU A 107 -5.47 -15.82 -11.96
CA LEU A 107 -6.20 -16.93 -12.57
C LEU A 107 -6.92 -16.40 -13.80
N ASP A 108 -7.11 -17.27 -14.79
CA ASP A 108 -7.86 -16.92 -15.99
C ASP A 108 -9.29 -16.52 -15.66
N PHE A 109 -9.89 -15.70 -16.54
CA PHE A 109 -11.24 -15.18 -16.34
C PHE A 109 -12.26 -16.29 -16.08
N MET A 110 -12.20 -17.38 -16.85
CA MET A 110 -13.15 -18.50 -16.72
C MET A 110 -12.73 -19.54 -15.68
N SER A 111 -11.55 -19.40 -15.10
CA SER A 111 -11.08 -20.31 -14.07
C SER A 111 -11.61 -19.93 -12.71
N GLU A 112 -11.77 -20.92 -11.85
CA GLU A 112 -12.08 -20.71 -10.44
C GLU A 112 -10.98 -21.34 -9.59
N GLY A 113 -10.87 -20.92 -8.34
CA GLY A 113 -9.87 -21.44 -7.42
C GLY A 113 -9.44 -20.41 -6.40
N LEU A 114 -8.50 -20.82 -5.54
CA LEU A 114 -8.01 -19.97 -4.48
C LEU A 114 -7.04 -18.91 -5.03
N ILE A 115 -7.24 -17.70 -4.59
CA ILE A 115 -6.29 -16.60 -4.84
C ILE A 115 -6.06 -15.84 -3.54
N LEU A 116 -4.83 -15.41 -3.31
CA LEU A 116 -4.49 -14.61 -2.14
C LEU A 116 -4.66 -13.13 -2.48
N VAL A 117 -5.23 -12.40 -1.53
CA VAL A 117 -5.41 -10.95 -1.62
C VAL A 117 -4.80 -10.34 -0.37
N THR A 118 -3.95 -9.34 -0.54
CA THR A 118 -3.20 -8.75 0.57
C THR A 118 -3.06 -7.24 0.38
N ASN A 119 -2.91 -6.53 1.50
CA ASN A 119 -2.47 -5.13 1.46
C ASN A 119 -0.95 -4.98 1.56
N ASN A 120 -0.21 -6.10 1.61
CA ASN A 120 1.25 -6.08 1.64
C ASN A 120 1.81 -6.12 0.23
N GLY A 121 2.25 -4.97 -0.30
CA GLY A 121 2.79 -4.86 -1.64
C GLY A 121 4.04 -5.70 -1.90
N GLU A 122 4.73 -6.14 -0.86
CA GLU A 122 5.91 -6.99 -1.01
C GLU A 122 5.54 -8.45 -1.31
N LEU A 123 4.32 -8.87 -0.93
CA LEU A 123 3.82 -10.19 -1.26
C LEU A 123 3.14 -10.23 -2.64
N ALA A 124 2.66 -9.10 -3.09
CA ALA A 124 1.88 -9.03 -4.34
C ALA A 124 2.77 -9.06 -5.59
#